data_3520c441ccccb72e2fc76df1feaf6b66
#
_entry.id   3520c441ccccb72e2fc76df1feaf6b66
#
_cell.length_a   1.000
_cell.length_b   1.000
_cell.length_c   1.000
_cell.angle_alpha   90.00
_cell.angle_beta   90.00
_cell.angle_gamma   90.00
#
_symmetry.space_group_name_H-M   'P 1'
#
loop_
_entity.id
_entity.type
_entity.pdbx_description
1 polymer ?
#
loop_
_entity_poly.entity_id
_entity_poly.type
_entity_poly.pdbx_seq_one_letter_code
_entity_poly.pdbx_strand_id
1 'polypeptide(L)'
;MHNKVVHTLARSLSAAGGATVRFNFRGVGASEGVHDDGVGETQDALAVVAWVRSRWPAVPLVLGGFSFGGAVAIRAARAAAPAWLITVAPAVDRVRTDDLVLPQVAWLVVQGADDDVVPANTVLEWMGERAPQARVRLLAGTGHFFHGRLHELKACVSEEWPPSLNRLEVPAS
;
A
#
# COMPACT_ATOMS: atom_id res chain seq x y z
N MET A 1 -12.91 4.29 -9.33
CA MET A 1 -11.52 4.51 -8.87
C MET A 1 -11.18 6.00 -8.74
N HIS A 2 -11.81 6.71 -7.79
CA HIS A 2 -11.65 8.18 -7.69
C HIS A 2 -10.98 8.61 -6.38
N ASN A 3 -10.37 7.70 -5.62
CA ASN A 3 -9.70 8.06 -4.38
C ASN A 3 -8.40 8.82 -4.70
N LYS A 4 -8.32 10.08 -4.24
CA LYS A 4 -7.19 10.97 -4.50
C LYS A 4 -5.88 10.49 -3.88
N VAL A 5 -5.93 9.82 -2.71
CA VAL A 5 -4.75 9.28 -2.04
C VAL A 5 -4.17 8.15 -2.88
N VAL A 6 -4.99 7.17 -3.30
CA VAL A 6 -4.56 6.06 -4.18
C VAL A 6 -4.02 6.58 -5.51
N HIS A 7 -4.67 7.60 -6.08
CA HIS A 7 -4.19 8.20 -7.33
C HIS A 7 -2.83 8.89 -7.14
N THR A 8 -2.66 9.62 -6.04
CA THR A 8 -1.38 10.29 -5.72
C THR A 8 -0.28 9.26 -5.49
N LEU A 9 -0.54 8.21 -4.71
CA LEU A 9 0.42 7.11 -4.50
C LEU A 9 0.86 6.50 -5.83
N ALA A 10 -0.09 6.11 -6.69
CA ALA A 10 0.22 5.54 -8.00
C ALA A 10 1.06 6.50 -8.88
N ARG A 11 0.69 7.78 -8.90
CA ARG A 11 1.48 8.79 -9.65
C ARG A 11 2.89 8.99 -9.10
N SER A 12 3.07 8.92 -7.77
CA SER A 12 4.39 9.00 -7.15
C SER A 12 5.27 7.84 -7.57
N LEU A 13 4.73 6.61 -7.58
CA LEU A 13 5.43 5.42 -8.03
C LEU A 13 5.76 5.48 -9.54
N SER A 14 4.83 5.97 -10.37
CA SER A 14 5.10 6.17 -11.79
C SER A 14 6.19 7.21 -12.04
N ALA A 15 6.22 8.29 -11.25
CA ALA A 15 7.26 9.31 -11.36
C ALA A 15 8.65 8.81 -10.95
N ALA A 16 8.70 7.78 -10.10
CA ALA A 16 9.93 7.08 -9.72
C ALA A 16 10.35 5.99 -10.74
N GLY A 17 9.66 5.88 -11.89
CA GLY A 17 9.99 4.95 -12.97
C GLY A 17 9.21 3.63 -12.96
N GLY A 18 8.30 3.43 -12.01
CA GLY A 18 7.50 2.21 -11.92
C GLY A 18 6.28 2.20 -12.84
N ALA A 19 5.98 1.06 -13.47
CA ALA A 19 4.66 0.83 -14.06
C ALA A 19 3.64 0.61 -12.93
N THR A 20 2.50 1.30 -12.97
CA THR A 20 1.50 1.20 -11.90
C THR A 20 0.20 0.60 -12.38
N VAL A 21 -0.32 -0.36 -11.61
CA VAL A 21 -1.63 -0.96 -11.81
C VAL A 21 -2.52 -0.59 -10.63
N ARG A 22 -3.71 -0.07 -10.93
CA ARG A 22 -4.76 0.20 -9.93
C ARG A 22 -5.99 -0.62 -10.30
N PHE A 23 -6.63 -1.20 -9.32
CA PHE A 23 -7.84 -2.00 -9.52
C PHE A 23 -8.89 -1.68 -8.46
N ASN A 24 -10.12 -2.06 -8.71
CA ASN A 24 -11.18 -2.08 -7.72
C ASN A 24 -11.31 -3.49 -7.14
N PHE A 25 -11.52 -3.59 -5.85
CA PHE A 25 -11.88 -4.84 -5.21
C PHE A 25 -13.28 -5.31 -5.65
N ARG A 26 -13.60 -6.56 -5.37
CA ARG A 26 -14.93 -7.15 -5.54
C ARG A 26 -16.02 -6.24 -4.99
N GLY A 27 -17.15 -6.15 -5.66
CA GLY A 27 -18.28 -5.32 -5.27
C GLY A 27 -18.06 -3.80 -5.39
N VAL A 28 -16.92 -3.33 -5.92
CA VAL A 28 -16.61 -1.90 -6.07
C VAL A 28 -16.67 -1.47 -7.54
N GLY A 29 -17.51 -0.48 -7.84
CA GLY A 29 -17.66 0.07 -9.19
C GLY A 29 -18.24 -0.97 -10.14
N ALA A 30 -17.49 -1.34 -11.19
CA ALA A 30 -17.89 -2.36 -12.16
C ALA A 30 -17.33 -3.75 -11.83
N SER A 31 -16.63 -3.93 -10.72
CA SER A 31 -16.17 -5.24 -10.29
C SER A 31 -17.32 -6.05 -9.72
N GLU A 32 -17.42 -7.28 -10.16
CA GLU A 32 -18.42 -8.25 -9.66
C GLU A 32 -18.10 -8.71 -8.23
N GLY A 33 -19.03 -9.48 -7.63
CA GLY A 33 -18.89 -10.03 -6.30
C GLY A 33 -19.37 -9.10 -5.20
N VAL A 34 -19.08 -9.47 -3.97
CA VAL A 34 -19.47 -8.73 -2.76
C VAL A 34 -18.28 -8.58 -1.83
N HIS A 35 -18.32 -7.55 -1.00
CA HIS A 35 -17.32 -7.29 0.04
C HIS A 35 -17.20 -8.51 0.99
N ASP A 36 -15.96 -8.89 1.35
CA ASP A 36 -15.65 -10.09 2.12
C ASP A 36 -14.60 -9.82 3.22
N ASP A 37 -14.75 -8.71 3.92
CA ASP A 37 -13.99 -8.31 5.11
C ASP A 37 -12.46 -8.50 5.00
N GLY A 38 -11.93 -8.28 3.81
CA GLY A 38 -10.49 -8.36 3.51
C GLY A 38 -10.00 -9.75 3.10
N VAL A 39 -10.78 -10.80 3.26
CA VAL A 39 -10.38 -12.17 2.86
C VAL A 39 -10.43 -12.29 1.34
N GLY A 40 -11.59 -12.06 0.76
CA GLY A 40 -11.77 -12.10 -0.69
C GLY A 40 -10.98 -11.00 -1.39
N GLU A 41 -10.91 -9.79 -0.82
CA GLU A 41 -10.12 -8.70 -1.37
C GLU A 41 -8.62 -9.00 -1.38
N THR A 42 -8.13 -9.82 -0.43
CA THR A 42 -6.76 -10.34 -0.47
C THR A 42 -6.55 -11.26 -1.67
N GLN A 43 -7.52 -12.11 -1.99
CA GLN A 43 -7.47 -12.95 -3.19
C GLN A 43 -7.49 -12.11 -4.47
N ASP A 44 -8.31 -11.05 -4.52
CA ASP A 44 -8.34 -10.11 -5.65
C ASP A 44 -6.95 -9.47 -5.84
N ALA A 45 -6.33 -9.01 -4.76
CA ALA A 45 -4.99 -8.43 -4.81
C ALA A 45 -3.94 -9.43 -5.32
N LEU A 46 -3.98 -10.67 -4.85
CA LEU A 46 -3.06 -11.73 -5.28
C LEU A 46 -3.29 -12.13 -6.74
N ALA A 47 -4.53 -12.13 -7.23
CA ALA A 47 -4.83 -12.37 -8.64
C ALA A 47 -4.23 -11.27 -9.53
N VAL A 48 -4.34 -9.99 -9.12
CA VAL A 48 -3.69 -8.88 -9.83
C VAL A 48 -2.17 -9.00 -9.77
N VAL A 49 -1.59 -9.39 -8.64
CA VAL A 49 -0.14 -9.63 -8.51
C VAL A 49 0.31 -10.75 -9.46
N ALA A 50 -0.44 -11.84 -9.54
CA ALA A 50 -0.13 -12.94 -10.47
C ALA A 50 -0.16 -12.46 -11.93
N TRP A 51 -1.16 -11.65 -12.30
CA TRP A 51 -1.25 -11.06 -13.64
C TRP A 51 -0.06 -10.10 -13.90
N VAL A 52 0.30 -9.23 -12.96
CA VAL A 52 1.47 -8.34 -13.09
C VAL A 52 2.74 -9.14 -13.31
N ARG A 53 2.97 -10.20 -12.53
CA ARG A 53 4.16 -11.04 -12.65
C ARG A 53 4.22 -11.82 -13.96
N SER A 54 3.08 -12.25 -14.50
CA SER A 54 3.06 -12.89 -15.81
C SER A 54 3.45 -11.93 -16.94
N ARG A 55 3.17 -10.64 -16.75
CA ARG A 55 3.45 -9.59 -17.74
C ARG A 55 4.89 -9.07 -17.64
N TRP A 56 5.41 -8.97 -16.40
CA TRP A 56 6.73 -8.42 -16.10
C TRP A 56 7.47 -9.29 -15.06
N PRO A 57 7.91 -10.49 -15.43
CA PRO A 57 8.43 -11.48 -14.47
C PRO A 57 9.73 -11.04 -13.78
N ALA A 58 10.55 -10.22 -14.45
CA ALA A 58 11.85 -9.76 -13.93
C ALA A 58 11.78 -8.44 -13.14
N VAL A 59 10.59 -7.78 -13.11
CA VAL A 59 10.45 -6.47 -12.48
C VAL A 59 10.12 -6.63 -11.00
N PRO A 60 10.83 -5.95 -10.07
CA PRO A 60 10.49 -5.95 -8.65
C PRO A 60 9.08 -5.42 -8.42
N LEU A 61 8.32 -6.13 -7.59
CA LEU A 61 6.97 -5.75 -7.22
C LEU A 61 7.00 -4.73 -6.08
N VAL A 62 6.30 -3.61 -6.26
CA VAL A 62 5.89 -2.73 -5.17
C VAL A 62 4.41 -2.95 -4.89
N LEU A 63 4.06 -3.29 -3.65
CA LEU A 63 2.68 -3.44 -3.23
C LEU A 63 2.27 -2.24 -2.39
N GLY A 64 1.14 -1.63 -2.71
CA GLY A 64 0.69 -0.45 -1.97
C GLY A 64 -0.81 -0.40 -1.77
N GLY A 65 -1.24 0.24 -0.68
CA GLY A 65 -2.65 0.42 -0.39
C GLY A 65 -2.95 1.57 0.58
N PHE A 66 -4.18 2.06 0.51
CA PHE A 66 -4.70 3.11 1.38
C PHE A 66 -5.87 2.58 2.22
N SER A 67 -5.89 2.92 3.50
CA SER A 67 -6.98 2.59 4.43
C SER A 67 -7.29 1.09 4.43
N PHE A 68 -8.48 0.65 4.11
CA PHE A 68 -8.84 -0.74 3.91
C PHE A 68 -7.90 -1.45 2.91
N GLY A 69 -7.60 -0.81 1.77
CA GLY A 69 -6.63 -1.34 0.81
C GLY A 69 -5.20 -1.47 1.37
N GLY A 70 -4.84 -0.65 2.37
CA GLY A 70 -3.60 -0.78 3.12
C GLY A 70 -3.56 -2.05 3.96
N ALA A 71 -4.65 -2.35 4.67
CA ALA A 71 -4.77 -3.58 5.44
C ALA A 71 -4.81 -4.83 4.55
N VAL A 72 -5.50 -4.77 3.40
CA VAL A 72 -5.47 -5.84 2.39
C VAL A 72 -4.04 -6.05 1.84
N ALA A 73 -3.29 -4.97 1.58
CA ALA A 73 -1.90 -5.07 1.14
C ALA A 73 -1.01 -5.75 2.20
N ILE A 74 -1.21 -5.46 3.49
CA ILE A 74 -0.53 -6.16 4.59
C ILE A 74 -0.84 -7.65 4.56
N ARG A 75 -2.11 -8.03 4.44
CA ARG A 75 -2.53 -9.45 4.36
C ARG A 75 -1.92 -10.17 3.15
N ALA A 76 -1.89 -9.52 2.00
CA ALA A 76 -1.36 -10.09 0.78
C ALA A 76 0.17 -10.17 0.77
N ALA A 77 0.87 -9.34 1.56
CA ALA A 77 2.30 -9.09 1.42
C ALA A 77 3.16 -10.35 1.53
N ARG A 78 2.83 -11.30 2.43
CA ARG A 78 3.60 -12.54 2.54
C ARG A 78 3.55 -13.38 1.26
N ALA A 79 2.37 -13.59 0.70
CA ALA A 79 2.19 -14.38 -0.52
C ALA A 79 2.65 -13.61 -1.77
N ALA A 80 2.43 -12.30 -1.78
CA ALA A 80 2.87 -11.41 -2.84
C ALA A 80 4.39 -11.21 -2.87
N ALA A 81 5.10 -11.39 -1.75
CA ALA A 81 6.55 -11.21 -1.62
C ALA A 81 7.04 -9.95 -2.38
N PRO A 82 6.57 -8.74 -2.06
CA PRO A 82 6.98 -7.53 -2.73
C PRO A 82 8.42 -7.16 -2.35
N ALA A 83 9.11 -6.44 -3.22
CA ALA A 83 10.40 -5.83 -2.88
C ALA A 83 10.23 -4.61 -1.96
N TRP A 84 9.06 -3.96 -2.03
CA TRP A 84 8.70 -2.84 -1.16
C TRP A 84 7.19 -2.84 -0.87
N LEU A 85 6.83 -2.62 0.39
CA LEU A 85 5.44 -2.43 0.82
C LEU A 85 5.21 -0.97 1.20
N ILE A 86 4.12 -0.38 0.74
CA ILE A 86 3.72 0.99 1.10
C ILE A 86 2.28 0.97 1.58
N THR A 87 2.05 1.40 2.81
CA THR A 87 0.69 1.55 3.32
C THR A 87 0.43 2.98 3.78
N VAL A 88 -0.71 3.50 3.41
CA VAL A 88 -1.15 4.85 3.77
C VAL A 88 -2.40 4.74 4.61
N ALA A 89 -2.36 5.23 5.83
CA ALA A 89 -3.43 5.15 6.83
C ALA A 89 -4.08 3.75 6.90
N PRO A 90 -3.29 2.66 7.08
CA PRO A 90 -3.81 1.30 6.98
C PRO A 90 -4.83 1.01 8.09
N ALA A 91 -6.01 0.53 7.72
CA ALA A 91 -7.09 0.18 8.65
C ALA A 91 -6.81 -1.16 9.35
N VAL A 92 -5.75 -1.20 10.16
CA VAL A 92 -5.26 -2.42 10.85
C VAL A 92 -6.24 -2.97 11.87
N ASP A 93 -7.12 -2.13 12.40
CA ASP A 93 -8.17 -2.46 13.36
C ASP A 93 -9.45 -3.02 12.71
N ARG A 94 -9.62 -2.82 11.40
CA ARG A 94 -10.85 -3.19 10.66
C ARG A 94 -10.71 -4.44 9.80
N VAL A 95 -9.49 -4.94 9.67
CA VAL A 95 -9.19 -6.15 8.89
C VAL A 95 -8.38 -7.08 9.77
N ARG A 96 -8.83 -8.33 9.90
CA ARG A 96 -8.13 -9.34 10.71
C ARG A 96 -6.67 -9.48 10.26
N THR A 97 -5.77 -8.93 11.05
CA THR A 97 -4.33 -8.94 10.80
C THR A 97 -3.54 -9.66 11.91
N ASP A 98 -4.21 -10.00 13.02
CA ASP A 98 -3.55 -10.50 14.25
C ASP A 98 -2.89 -11.86 14.08
N ASP A 99 -3.45 -12.70 13.21
CA ASP A 99 -2.97 -14.04 12.89
C ASP A 99 -1.95 -14.09 11.74
N LEU A 100 -1.62 -12.92 11.13
CA LEU A 100 -0.74 -12.88 9.98
C LEU A 100 0.74 -12.98 10.37
N VAL A 101 1.45 -13.82 9.65
CA VAL A 101 2.92 -13.78 9.63
C VAL A 101 3.36 -12.73 8.62
N LEU A 102 3.93 -11.64 9.11
CA LEU A 102 4.35 -10.52 8.28
C LEU A 102 5.67 -10.81 7.56
N PRO A 103 5.84 -10.34 6.32
CA PRO A 103 7.08 -10.50 5.59
C PRO A 103 8.17 -9.56 6.13
N GLN A 104 9.43 -9.99 6.05
CA GLN A 104 10.59 -9.12 6.30
C GLN A 104 10.95 -8.38 5.03
N VAL A 105 10.22 -7.31 4.73
CA VAL A 105 10.43 -6.46 3.53
C VAL A 105 10.62 -5.00 3.94
N ALA A 106 11.26 -4.22 3.10
CA ALA A 106 11.27 -2.78 3.25
C ALA A 106 9.82 -2.27 3.23
N TRP A 107 9.39 -1.54 4.26
CA TRP A 107 8.01 -1.12 4.44
C TRP A 107 7.93 0.33 4.88
N LEU A 108 7.23 1.14 4.08
CA LEU A 108 6.86 2.51 4.41
C LEU A 108 5.40 2.58 4.84
N VAL A 109 5.16 3.19 5.99
CA VAL A 109 3.82 3.57 6.47
C VAL A 109 3.74 5.09 6.48
N VAL A 110 2.73 5.65 5.85
CA VAL A 110 2.44 7.09 5.94
C VAL A 110 1.12 7.28 6.66
N GLN A 111 1.15 7.98 7.79
CA GLN A 111 -0.02 8.18 8.65
C GLN A 111 -0.24 9.65 8.94
N GLY A 112 -1.49 10.10 8.87
CA GLY A 112 -1.89 11.42 9.33
C GLY A 112 -2.00 11.45 10.85
N ALA A 113 -1.43 12.46 11.51
CA ALA A 113 -1.50 12.59 12.97
C ALA A 113 -2.91 12.90 13.47
N ASP A 114 -3.71 13.58 12.64
CA ASP A 114 -5.08 14.00 12.97
C ASP A 114 -6.13 13.14 12.23
N ASP A 115 -5.76 11.87 11.95
CA ASP A 115 -6.65 10.92 11.29
C ASP A 115 -7.78 10.51 12.25
N ASP A 116 -9.01 10.89 11.90
CA ASP A 116 -10.23 10.64 12.66
C ASP A 116 -10.98 9.37 12.22
N VAL A 117 -10.50 8.72 11.15
CA VAL A 117 -11.08 7.48 10.59
C VAL A 117 -10.28 6.26 11.01
N VAL A 118 -8.95 6.35 10.94
CA VAL A 118 -7.99 5.36 11.42
C VAL A 118 -7.02 6.08 12.34
N PRO A 119 -7.27 6.07 13.66
CA PRO A 119 -6.48 6.84 14.62
C PRO A 119 -5.00 6.52 14.55
N ALA A 120 -4.16 7.56 14.58
CA ALA A 120 -2.72 7.42 14.43
C ALA A 120 -2.11 6.52 15.54
N ASN A 121 -2.57 6.64 16.77
CA ASN A 121 -2.10 5.81 17.88
C ASN A 121 -2.35 4.32 17.63
N THR A 122 -3.54 3.94 17.10
CA THR A 122 -3.85 2.54 16.75
C THR A 122 -2.84 1.98 15.74
N VAL A 123 -2.51 2.78 14.72
CA VAL A 123 -1.52 2.37 13.70
C VAL A 123 -0.12 2.26 14.32
N LEU A 124 0.29 3.26 15.13
CA LEU A 124 1.62 3.29 15.74
C LEU A 124 1.83 2.14 16.72
N GLU A 125 0.84 1.84 17.56
CA GLU A 125 0.87 0.71 18.50
C GLU A 125 0.98 -0.61 17.73
N TRP A 126 0.10 -0.83 16.76
CA TRP A 126 0.13 -2.03 15.93
C TRP A 126 1.46 -2.21 15.18
N MET A 127 2.00 -1.11 14.61
CA MET A 127 3.30 -1.15 13.93
C MET A 127 4.44 -1.46 14.90
N GLY A 128 4.45 -0.86 16.09
CA GLY A 128 5.46 -1.10 17.11
C GLY A 128 5.49 -2.56 17.58
N GLU A 129 4.33 -3.18 17.72
CA GLU A 129 4.21 -4.57 18.16
C GLU A 129 4.49 -5.59 17.07
N ARG A 130 3.97 -5.34 15.84
CA ARG A 130 3.93 -6.35 14.78
C ARG A 130 4.97 -6.16 13.68
N ALA A 131 5.41 -4.92 13.46
CA ALA A 131 6.33 -4.57 12.37
C ALA A 131 7.30 -3.46 12.78
N PRO A 132 8.11 -3.64 13.84
CA PRO A 132 9.01 -2.59 14.35
C PRO A 132 10.08 -2.17 13.33
N GLN A 133 10.33 -2.98 12.30
CA GLN A 133 11.24 -2.67 11.19
C GLN A 133 10.63 -1.73 10.14
N ALA A 134 9.32 -1.51 10.17
CA ALA A 134 8.66 -0.62 9.22
C ALA A 134 9.00 0.84 9.53
N ARG A 135 9.19 1.62 8.47
CA ARG A 135 9.45 3.05 8.59
C ARG A 135 8.12 3.80 8.62
N VAL A 136 7.82 4.45 9.73
CA VAL A 136 6.59 5.22 9.87
C VAL A 136 6.87 6.71 9.68
N ARG A 137 6.12 7.34 8.77
CA ARG A 137 6.10 8.80 8.55
C ARG A 137 4.77 9.34 9.06
N LEU A 138 4.82 10.00 10.21
CA LEU A 138 3.66 10.65 10.81
C LEU A 138 3.60 12.11 10.35
N LEU A 139 2.50 12.51 9.72
CA LEU A 139 2.31 13.84 9.17
C LEU A 139 1.40 14.68 10.07
N ALA A 140 1.97 15.69 10.73
CA ALA A 140 1.22 16.61 11.58
C ALA A 140 0.15 17.39 10.79
N GLY A 141 -0.99 17.71 11.39
CA GLY A 141 -2.07 18.47 10.75
C GLY A 141 -2.73 17.76 9.57
N THR A 142 -2.62 16.42 9.51
CA THR A 142 -3.08 15.62 8.38
C THR A 142 -4.13 14.62 8.83
N GLY A 143 -5.33 14.73 8.27
CA GLY A 143 -6.42 13.77 8.46
C GLY A 143 -6.39 12.64 7.44
N HIS A 144 -7.37 11.71 7.54
CA HIS A 144 -7.43 10.46 6.78
C HIS A 144 -7.25 10.61 5.26
N PHE A 145 -7.89 11.59 4.66
CA PHE A 145 -7.88 11.77 3.20
C PHE A 145 -6.77 12.69 2.69
N PHE A 146 -5.86 13.13 3.57
CA PHE A 146 -4.72 13.99 3.21
C PHE A 146 -5.16 15.26 2.46
N HIS A 147 -6.31 15.85 2.83
CA HIS A 147 -6.81 17.08 2.21
C HIS A 147 -5.78 18.21 2.34
N GLY A 148 -5.40 18.80 1.19
CA GLY A 148 -4.36 19.84 1.14
C GLY A 148 -2.93 19.33 1.36
N ARG A 149 -2.72 18.05 1.72
CA ARG A 149 -1.44 17.45 2.11
C ARG A 149 -0.94 16.34 1.19
N LEU A 150 -1.58 16.12 0.04
CA LEU A 150 -1.17 15.07 -0.92
C LEU A 150 0.26 15.26 -1.45
N HIS A 151 0.78 16.48 -1.41
CA HIS A 151 2.17 16.76 -1.78
C HIS A 151 3.16 16.19 -0.75
N GLU A 152 2.81 16.15 0.53
CA GLU A 152 3.63 15.54 1.59
C GLU A 152 3.65 14.01 1.45
N LEU A 153 2.50 13.39 1.12
CA LEU A 153 2.47 11.97 0.78
C LEU A 153 3.43 11.66 -0.40
N LYS A 154 3.39 12.49 -1.44
CA LYS A 154 4.31 12.36 -2.57
C LYS A 154 5.78 12.49 -2.14
N ALA A 155 6.10 13.47 -1.29
CA ALA A 155 7.45 13.68 -0.76
C ALA A 155 7.91 12.44 0.03
N CYS A 156 7.10 11.90 0.94
CA CYS A 156 7.41 10.67 1.69
C CYS A 156 7.76 9.51 0.76
N VAL A 157 6.97 9.27 -0.29
CA VAL A 157 7.25 8.19 -1.24
C VAL A 157 8.56 8.42 -1.99
N SER A 158 8.86 9.66 -2.40
CA SER A 158 10.09 9.98 -3.13
C SER A 158 11.34 9.88 -2.27
N GLU A 159 11.27 10.35 -1.02
CA GLU A 159 12.37 10.32 -0.06
C GLU A 159 12.71 8.90 0.41
N GLU A 160 11.70 8.05 0.52
CA GLU A 160 11.85 6.69 1.02
C GLU A 160 11.96 5.65 -0.09
N TRP A 161 12.00 6.08 -1.36
CA TRP A 161 12.16 5.16 -2.50
C TRP A 161 13.44 4.35 -2.36
N PRO A 162 13.37 3.00 -2.33
CA PRO A 162 14.55 2.17 -2.13
C PRO A 162 15.51 2.28 -3.33
N PRO A 163 16.81 2.58 -3.11
CA PRO A 163 17.79 2.63 -4.20
C PRO A 163 17.89 1.34 -5.01
N SER A 164 17.57 0.20 -4.40
CA SER A 164 17.54 -1.11 -5.08
C SER A 164 16.48 -1.20 -6.19
N LEU A 165 15.47 -0.33 -6.17
CA LEU A 165 14.43 -0.25 -7.19
C LEU A 165 14.80 0.68 -8.36
N ASN A 166 15.91 1.43 -8.26
CA ASN A 166 16.38 2.31 -9.33
C ASN A 166 17.06 1.55 -10.50
N ARG A 167 17.30 0.25 -10.37
CA ARG A 167 17.99 -0.57 -11.38
C ARG A 167 17.06 -1.25 -12.38
N LEU A 168 15.91 -0.66 -12.65
CA LEU A 168 15.05 -1.16 -13.71
C LEU A 168 15.54 -0.61 -15.05
N GLU A 169 16.60 -1.19 -15.60
CA GLU A 169 16.78 -1.15 -17.04
C GLU A 169 15.62 -1.95 -17.65
N VAL A 170 14.61 -1.25 -18.12
CA VAL A 170 13.59 -1.84 -19.00
C VAL A 170 14.37 -2.31 -20.23
N PRO A 171 14.42 -3.61 -20.58
CA PRO A 171 15.03 -4.01 -21.82
C PRO A 171 14.33 -3.24 -22.95
N ALA A 172 15.10 -2.56 -23.77
CA ALA A 172 14.57 -1.93 -24.98
C ALA A 172 13.88 -3.02 -25.82
N SER A 173 12.59 -2.83 -26.08
CA SER A 173 11.75 -3.67 -26.90
C SER A 173 12.20 -3.64 -28.37
#